data_815263f331af2cf827b44a2820512fe9
#
_entry.id   815263f331af2cf827b44a2820512fe9
#
_cell.length_a   1.000
_cell.length_b   1.000
_cell.length_c   1.000
_cell.angle_alpha   90.00
_cell.angle_beta   90.00
_cell.angle_gamma   90.00
#
_symmetry.space_group_name_H-M   'P 1'
#
loop_
_entity.id
_entity.type
_entity.pdbx_description
1 polymer ?
#
loop_
_entity_poly.entity_id
_entity_poly.type
_entity_poly.pdbx_seq_one_letter_code
_entity_poly.pdbx_strand_id
1 'polypeptide(L)'
;MNKFKDLQSVLIFMLDSPLHKTWTVEEICRCILLPILLDQYKIIYEKGKPVVFGTWGFPKQEHIDKYLKTLQFPRYGYNGGGKNVWMIDFIAEKDYTLKGVRYFKYFFTEKGYNKVSWLRVRNKKLSWHKWRK
;
A
#
# COMPACT_ATOMS: atom_id res chain seq x y z
N MET A 1 15.15 -2.57 12.23
CA MET A 1 14.62 -1.84 11.06
C MET A 1 14.52 -0.35 11.39
N ASN A 2 15.08 0.50 10.56
CA ASN A 2 15.09 1.94 10.80
C ASN A 2 13.95 2.62 10.04
N LYS A 3 12.89 2.98 10.74
CA LYS A 3 11.69 3.58 10.14
C LYS A 3 11.96 4.95 9.53
N PHE A 4 12.88 5.73 10.09
CA PHE A 4 13.25 7.02 9.52
C PHE A 4 13.94 6.85 8.17
N LYS A 5 14.84 5.90 8.07
CA LYS A 5 15.53 5.61 6.81
C LYS A 5 14.54 5.08 5.78
N ASP A 6 13.62 4.22 6.20
CA ASP A 6 12.58 3.70 5.31
C ASP A 6 11.68 4.81 4.81
N LEU A 7 11.24 5.71 5.69
CA LEU A 7 10.43 6.87 5.30
C LEU A 7 11.16 7.74 4.30
N GLN A 8 12.44 8.04 4.55
CA GLN A 8 13.27 8.81 3.64
C GLN A 8 13.33 8.16 2.25
N SER A 9 13.57 6.85 2.22
CA SER A 9 13.64 6.09 0.97
C SER A 9 12.33 6.16 0.20
N VAL A 10 11.20 6.02 0.90
CA VAL A 10 9.87 6.09 0.27
C VAL A 10 9.59 7.47 -0.29
N LEU A 11 9.91 8.53 0.45
CA LEU A 11 9.68 9.89 -0.03
C LEU A 11 10.48 10.18 -1.30
N ILE A 12 11.73 9.74 -1.36
CA ILE A 12 12.55 9.88 -2.56
C ILE A 12 11.94 9.06 -3.71
N PHE A 13 11.49 7.84 -3.43
CA PHE A 13 10.88 6.97 -4.42
C PHE A 13 9.60 7.58 -4.99
N MET A 14 8.81 8.27 -4.16
CA MET A 14 7.56 8.92 -4.57
C MET A 14 7.78 10.03 -5.59
N LEU A 15 8.94 10.67 -5.59
CA LEU A 15 9.24 11.74 -6.55
C LEU A 15 9.22 11.23 -7.99
N ASP A 16 9.49 9.94 -8.20
CA ASP A 16 9.48 9.31 -9.51
C ASP A 16 8.12 8.70 -9.86
N SER A 17 7.14 8.78 -8.97
CA SER A 17 5.80 8.25 -9.19
C SER A 17 4.85 9.37 -9.64
N PRO A 18 4.32 9.34 -10.87
CA PRO A 18 3.40 10.38 -11.34
C PRO A 18 2.17 10.55 -10.46
N LEU A 19 1.69 9.47 -9.85
CA LEU A 19 0.53 9.52 -8.96
C LEU A 19 0.87 10.17 -7.61
N HIS A 20 2.06 9.91 -7.07
CA HIS A 20 2.40 10.26 -5.70
C HIS A 20 3.18 11.56 -5.55
N LYS A 21 3.88 12.02 -6.60
CA LYS A 21 4.78 13.18 -6.48
C LYS A 21 4.06 14.49 -6.16
N THR A 22 2.75 14.56 -6.38
CA THR A 22 1.95 15.76 -6.12
C THR A 22 1.13 15.66 -4.84
N TRP A 23 1.32 14.62 -4.05
CA TRP A 23 0.59 14.48 -2.80
C TRP A 23 0.94 15.59 -1.81
N THR A 24 -0.06 16.00 -1.05
CA THR A 24 0.11 16.97 0.02
C THR A 24 0.77 16.33 1.24
N VAL A 25 1.26 17.17 2.17
CA VAL A 25 1.82 16.67 3.43
C VAL A 25 0.77 15.87 4.19
N GLU A 26 -0.50 16.29 4.18
CA GLU A 26 -1.57 15.56 4.85
C GLU A 26 -1.75 14.16 4.26
N GLU A 27 -1.77 14.05 2.94
CA GLU A 27 -1.87 12.77 2.26
C GLU A 27 -0.68 11.86 2.57
N ILE A 28 0.53 12.40 2.59
CA ILE A 28 1.74 11.65 2.93
C ILE A 28 1.65 11.13 4.37
N CYS A 29 1.23 11.97 5.30
CA CYS A 29 1.10 11.56 6.70
C CYS A 29 0.04 10.47 6.87
N ARG A 30 -1.10 10.62 6.22
CA ARG A 30 -2.19 9.66 6.33
C ARG A 30 -1.87 8.32 5.65
N CYS A 31 -1.29 8.36 4.47
CA CYS A 31 -1.18 7.17 3.61
C CYS A 31 0.21 6.53 3.62
N ILE A 32 1.24 7.25 4.05
CA ILE A 32 2.61 6.72 4.07
C ILE A 32 3.14 6.62 5.48
N LEU A 33 3.15 7.72 6.22
CA LEU A 33 3.73 7.73 7.56
C LEU A 33 2.96 6.80 8.51
N LEU A 34 1.64 6.87 8.51
CA LEU A 34 0.83 6.06 9.42
C LEU A 34 1.05 4.56 9.26
N PRO A 35 0.97 3.97 8.04
CA PRO A 35 1.26 2.54 7.91
C PRO A 35 2.72 2.19 8.26
N ILE A 36 3.68 3.09 8.05
CA ILE A 36 5.05 2.86 8.49
C ILE A 36 5.12 2.77 10.02
N LEU A 37 4.46 3.67 10.72
CA LEU A 37 4.41 3.65 12.18
C LEU A 37 3.73 2.39 12.72
N LEU A 38 2.78 1.83 11.98
CA LEU A 38 2.06 0.61 12.36
C LEU A 38 2.76 -0.67 11.91
N ASP A 39 3.91 -0.59 11.28
CA ASP A 39 4.62 -1.74 10.68
C ASP A 39 3.78 -2.47 9.62
N GLN A 40 2.94 -1.74 8.91
CA GLN A 40 2.08 -2.26 7.85
C GLN A 40 2.60 -1.82 6.49
N TYR A 41 3.86 -2.08 6.23
CA TYR A 41 4.53 -1.73 4.98
C TYR A 41 5.69 -2.67 4.70
N LYS A 42 6.13 -2.70 3.44
CA LYS A 42 7.37 -3.35 3.02
C LYS A 42 8.01 -2.56 1.89
N ILE A 43 9.33 -2.53 1.92
CA ILE A 43 10.14 -1.97 0.83
C ILE A 43 11.05 -3.08 0.32
N ILE A 44 11.11 -3.26 -0.99
CA ILE A 44 12.07 -4.15 -1.62
C ILE A 44 13.19 -3.28 -2.20
N TYR A 45 14.41 -3.61 -1.84
CA TYR A 45 15.61 -2.93 -2.31
C TYR A 45 16.36 -3.82 -3.30
N GLU A 46 16.86 -3.23 -4.36
CA GLU A 46 17.79 -3.87 -5.28
C GLU A 46 19.03 -2.97 -5.38
N LYS A 47 20.19 -3.52 -5.06
CA LYS A 47 21.45 -2.78 -5.08
C LYS A 47 21.40 -1.49 -4.25
N GLY A 48 20.75 -1.56 -3.08
CA GLY A 48 20.61 -0.43 -2.18
C GLY A 48 19.57 0.59 -2.57
N LYS A 49 18.81 0.36 -3.63
CA LYS A 49 17.82 1.29 -4.15
C LYS A 49 16.42 0.72 -3.98
N PRO A 50 15.42 1.49 -3.51
CA PRO A 50 14.07 0.97 -3.40
C PRO A 50 13.47 0.77 -4.79
N VAL A 51 12.90 -0.40 -5.03
CA VAL A 51 12.27 -0.73 -6.31
C VAL A 51 10.79 -1.08 -6.17
N VAL A 52 10.34 -1.43 -4.96
CA VAL A 52 8.94 -1.70 -4.66
C VAL A 52 8.64 -1.21 -3.25
N PHE A 53 7.49 -0.57 -3.08
CA PHE A 53 6.95 -0.18 -1.78
C PHE A 53 5.47 -0.49 -1.74
N GLY A 54 5.02 -1.08 -0.65
CA GLY A 54 3.60 -1.36 -0.46
C GLY A 54 3.17 -1.16 0.97
N THR A 55 1.94 -0.72 1.14
CA THR A 55 1.29 -0.58 2.44
C THR A 55 -0.01 -1.36 2.45
N TRP A 56 -0.48 -1.71 3.63
CA TRP A 56 -1.73 -2.42 3.77
C TRP A 56 -2.45 -2.04 5.05
N GLY A 57 -3.72 -2.39 5.12
CA GLY A 57 -4.54 -2.16 6.29
C GLY A 57 -5.51 -3.31 6.51
N PHE A 58 -6.21 -3.24 7.62
CA PHE A 58 -7.22 -4.22 8.04
C PHE A 58 -8.55 -3.51 8.28
N PRO A 59 -9.18 -2.97 7.22
CA PRO A 59 -10.40 -2.20 7.39
C PRO A 59 -11.61 -3.08 7.70
N LYS A 60 -12.55 -2.52 8.46
CA LYS A 60 -13.88 -3.08 8.56
C LYS A 60 -14.71 -2.67 7.35
N GLN A 61 -15.87 -3.29 7.17
CA GLN A 61 -16.72 -3.00 6.01
C GLN A 61 -17.07 -1.51 5.88
N GLU A 62 -17.33 -0.84 7.00
CA GLU A 62 -17.63 0.61 7.00
C GLU A 62 -16.46 1.44 6.42
N HIS A 63 -15.22 1.04 6.69
CA HIS A 63 -14.04 1.70 6.15
C HIS A 63 -13.90 1.45 4.65
N ILE A 64 -14.20 0.22 4.21
CA ILE A 64 -14.14 -0.14 2.80
C ILE A 64 -15.18 0.63 2.02
N ASP A 65 -16.42 0.73 2.54
CA ASP A 65 -17.51 1.46 1.89
C ASP A 65 -17.14 2.93 1.69
N LYS A 66 -16.54 3.55 2.70
CA LYS A 66 -16.09 4.93 2.62
C LYS A 66 -14.95 5.09 1.60
N TYR A 67 -14.00 4.15 1.59
CA TYR A 67 -12.89 4.16 0.65
C TYR A 67 -13.38 4.08 -0.80
N LEU A 68 -14.31 3.17 -1.08
CA LEU A 68 -14.86 3.02 -2.43
C LEU A 68 -15.65 4.25 -2.87
N LYS A 69 -16.27 4.96 -1.93
CA LYS A 69 -17.05 6.17 -2.22
C LYS A 69 -16.17 7.39 -2.43
N THR A 70 -15.16 7.59 -1.59
CA THR A 70 -14.34 8.82 -1.56
C THR A 70 -13.01 8.69 -2.28
N LEU A 71 -12.54 7.47 -2.54
CA LEU A 71 -11.20 7.14 -3.04
C LEU A 71 -10.09 7.52 -2.07
N GLN A 72 -10.46 7.82 -0.82
CA GLN A 72 -9.50 8.11 0.23
C GLN A 72 -9.64 7.06 1.31
N PHE A 73 -8.56 6.31 1.55
CA PHE A 73 -8.58 5.29 2.59
C PHE A 73 -8.62 5.99 3.95
N PRO A 74 -9.65 5.70 4.79
CA PRO A 74 -9.74 6.35 6.09
C PRO A 74 -8.60 5.89 7.00
N ARG A 75 -7.99 6.84 7.71
CA ARG A 75 -6.83 6.54 8.56
C ARG A 75 -7.13 5.46 9.60
N TYR A 76 -8.36 5.40 10.10
CA TYR A 76 -8.77 4.38 11.07
C TYR A 76 -8.90 2.98 10.45
N GLY A 77 -8.94 2.89 9.14
CA GLY A 77 -8.99 1.62 8.43
C GLY A 77 -7.69 0.84 8.44
N TYR A 78 -6.55 1.50 8.65
CA TYR A 78 -5.27 0.79 8.72
C TYR A 78 -5.22 -0.21 9.87
N ASN A 79 -5.76 0.16 11.02
CA ASN A 79 -5.85 -0.72 12.18
C ASN A 79 -7.31 -0.85 12.60
N GLY A 80 -8.17 -1.17 11.65
CA GLY A 80 -9.60 -1.16 11.85
C GLY A 80 -10.19 -2.40 12.49
N GLY A 81 -9.38 -3.45 12.68
CA GLY A 81 -9.85 -4.70 13.28
C GLY A 81 -10.57 -5.62 12.30
N GLY A 82 -10.50 -5.36 11.01
CA GLY A 82 -11.03 -6.26 10.00
C GLY A 82 -10.16 -7.51 9.85
N LYS A 83 -10.73 -8.55 9.25
CA LYS A 83 -10.05 -9.85 9.09
C LYS A 83 -9.34 -9.99 7.77
N ASN A 84 -9.63 -9.15 6.81
CA ASN A 84 -9.07 -9.23 5.47
C ASN A 84 -8.06 -8.13 5.24
N VAL A 85 -7.03 -8.45 4.47
CA VAL A 85 -5.97 -7.50 4.13
C VAL A 85 -6.40 -6.70 2.89
N TRP A 86 -6.19 -5.39 2.96
CA TRP A 86 -6.30 -4.50 1.81
C TRP A 86 -4.96 -3.83 1.56
N MET A 87 -4.42 -4.04 0.38
CA MET A 87 -3.28 -3.24 -0.09
C MET A 87 -3.79 -1.85 -0.40
N ILE A 88 -3.15 -0.83 0.17
CA ILE A 88 -3.61 0.55 0.03
C ILE A 88 -2.75 1.30 -0.97
N ASP A 89 -1.44 1.28 -0.80
CA ASP A 89 -0.51 1.89 -1.75
C ASP A 89 0.47 0.86 -2.25
N PHE A 90 0.81 0.99 -3.52
CA PHE A 90 1.80 0.15 -4.16
C PHE A 90 2.54 1.00 -5.19
N ILE A 91 3.85 1.14 -4.99
CA ILE A 91 4.73 1.85 -5.90
C ILE A 91 5.80 0.88 -6.34
N ALA A 92 6.01 0.77 -7.64
CA ALA A 92 7.06 -0.11 -8.17
C ALA A 92 7.72 0.56 -9.37
N GLU A 93 9.04 0.38 -9.48
CA GLU A 93 9.71 0.72 -10.73
C GLU A 93 9.18 -0.19 -11.83
N LYS A 94 9.19 0.31 -13.06
CA LYS A 94 8.55 -0.30 -14.22
C LYS A 94 8.80 -1.80 -14.34
N ASP A 95 10.04 -2.23 -14.17
CA ASP A 95 10.42 -3.63 -14.38
C ASP A 95 10.19 -4.51 -13.15
N TYR A 96 9.70 -3.92 -12.05
CA TYR A 96 9.53 -4.62 -10.77
C TYR A 96 8.08 -4.78 -10.34
N THR A 97 7.12 -4.35 -11.14
CA THR A 97 5.70 -4.42 -10.77
C THR A 97 5.27 -5.85 -10.50
N LEU A 98 5.54 -6.76 -11.42
CA LEU A 98 5.13 -8.16 -11.27
C LEU A 98 5.87 -8.85 -10.13
N LYS A 99 7.17 -8.57 -9.98
CA LYS A 99 7.96 -9.10 -8.87
C LYS A 99 7.39 -8.64 -7.53
N GLY A 100 6.98 -7.37 -7.44
CA GLY A 100 6.36 -6.83 -6.23
C GLY A 100 5.03 -7.50 -5.92
N VAL A 101 4.19 -7.69 -6.91
CA VAL A 101 2.89 -8.39 -6.71
C VAL A 101 3.12 -9.81 -6.21
N ARG A 102 4.05 -10.54 -6.80
CA ARG A 102 4.40 -11.89 -6.37
C ARG A 102 4.94 -11.91 -4.94
N TYR A 103 5.78 -10.94 -4.60
CA TYR A 103 6.33 -10.82 -3.27
C TYR A 103 5.22 -10.66 -2.22
N PHE A 104 4.26 -9.77 -2.45
CA PHE A 104 3.17 -9.54 -1.50
C PHE A 104 2.23 -10.74 -1.40
N LYS A 105 1.96 -11.44 -2.51
CA LYS A 105 1.20 -12.68 -2.46
C LYS A 105 1.86 -13.70 -1.54
N TYR A 106 3.16 -13.90 -1.72
CA TYR A 106 3.93 -14.82 -0.89
C TYR A 106 3.91 -14.36 0.58
N PHE A 107 4.19 -13.08 0.80
CA PHE A 107 4.25 -12.51 2.15
C PHE A 107 2.95 -12.72 2.91
N PHE A 108 1.81 -12.42 2.31
CA PHE A 108 0.53 -12.57 2.99
C PHE A 108 0.11 -14.03 3.12
N THR A 109 0.45 -14.87 2.16
CA THR A 109 0.21 -16.31 2.24
C THR A 109 0.96 -16.92 3.42
N GLU A 110 2.21 -16.55 3.60
CA GLU A 110 3.03 -17.04 4.72
C GLU A 110 2.49 -16.58 6.07
N LYS A 111 1.82 -15.45 6.12
CA LYS A 111 1.19 -14.95 7.35
C LYS A 111 -0.20 -15.55 7.60
N GLY A 112 -0.67 -16.44 6.72
CA GLY A 112 -1.95 -17.12 6.90
C GLY A 112 -3.14 -16.42 6.27
N TYR A 113 -2.93 -15.31 5.56
CA TYR A 113 -4.03 -14.66 4.85
C TYR A 113 -4.26 -15.33 3.50
N ASN A 114 -5.52 -15.62 3.20
CA ASN A 114 -5.90 -16.27 1.95
C ASN A 114 -6.66 -15.34 1.00
N LYS A 115 -6.81 -14.07 1.38
CA LYS A 115 -7.52 -13.09 0.58
C LYS A 115 -6.88 -11.72 0.78
N VAL A 116 -6.47 -11.12 -0.32
CA VAL A 116 -5.93 -9.76 -0.35
C VAL A 116 -6.71 -8.99 -1.40
N SER A 117 -7.15 -7.79 -1.04
CA SER A 117 -7.92 -6.94 -1.94
C SER A 117 -7.16 -5.64 -2.18
N TRP A 118 -7.41 -4.99 -3.30
CA TRP A 118 -6.87 -3.68 -3.61
C TRP A 118 -7.79 -2.95 -4.58
N LEU A 119 -7.68 -1.63 -4.57
CA LEU A 119 -8.41 -0.77 -5.47
C LEU A 119 -7.49 -0.32 -6.60
N ARG A 120 -7.98 -0.40 -7.82
CA ARG A 120 -7.26 0.11 -8.99
C ARG A 120 -8.09 1.19 -9.65
N VAL A 121 -7.47 2.34 -9.90
CA VAL A 121 -8.07 3.43 -10.65
C VAL A 121 -7.41 3.45 -12.03
N ARG A 122 -8.21 3.33 -13.09
CA ARG A 122 -7.72 3.28 -14.46
C ARG A 122 -8.69 4.03 -15.36
N ASN A 123 -8.19 5.00 -16.13
CA ASN A 123 -9.00 5.78 -17.05
C ASN A 123 -10.26 6.39 -16.41
N LYS A 124 -10.12 6.92 -15.18
CA LYS A 124 -11.21 7.50 -14.40
C LYS A 124 -12.30 6.49 -14.01
N LYS A 125 -12.05 5.20 -14.22
CA LYS A 125 -12.94 4.12 -13.79
C LYS A 125 -12.36 3.42 -12.58
N LEU A 126 -13.23 3.03 -11.68
CA LEU A 126 -12.86 2.27 -10.50
C LEU A 126 -13.04 0.79 -10.74
N SER A 127 -12.06 0.02 -10.34
CA SER A 127 -12.23 -1.42 -10.21
C SER A 127 -11.49 -1.86 -8.96
N TRP A 128 -11.95 -2.95 -8.35
CA TRP A 128 -11.23 -3.53 -7.24
C TRP A 128 -11.01 -5.00 -7.51
N HIS A 129 -9.91 -5.50 -7.01
CA HIS A 129 -9.47 -6.87 -7.27
C HIS A 129 -9.32 -7.63 -5.96
N LYS A 130 -9.57 -8.92 -6.04
CA LYS A 130 -9.30 -9.84 -4.94
C LYS A 130 -8.31 -10.87 -5.42
N TRP A 131 -7.42 -11.25 -4.52
CA TRP A 131 -6.61 -12.44 -4.71
C TRP A 131 -6.99 -13.44 -3.62
N ARG A 132 -7.20 -14.68 -4.01
CA ARG A 132 -7.45 -15.77 -3.08
C ARG A 132 -6.44 -16.87 -3.32
N LYS A 133 -5.97 -17.43 -2.23
CA LYS A 133 -5.10 -18.60 -2.26
C LYS A 133 -5.79 -19.80 -2.88
#